data_9f9c4674d374e9519be033cb3edb1f6c
#
_entry.id   9f9c4674d374e9519be033cb3edb1f6c
#
_cell.length_a   1.000
_cell.length_b   1.000
_cell.length_c   1.000
_cell.angle_alpha   90.00
_cell.angle_beta   90.00
_cell.angle_gamma   90.00
#
_symmetry.space_group_name_H-M   'P 1'
#
loop_
_entity.id
_entity.type
_entity.pdbx_description
1 polymer ?
#
loop_
_entity_poly.entity_id
_entity_poly.type
_entity_poly.pdbx_seq_one_letter_code
_entity_poly.pdbx_strand_id
1 'polypeptide(L)'
;MGVSAGAWVGGWALMIGAMMGPSAVWFTRAAAHDHRSAAALGLTYLGVWVLVGLAAYGLALLVDVLDEHDPGALPYVSGAALVLAGAYQLTPLKDRCLTRCRLPLGVLLGVRGRLGLVRAGAAYALWCVACCAPLMAALVVAGLMGPWWVALVGAYVVLERAISSVRVPLLLGASLVVLGVLVATVPALAPTARSMTGPTAVEMRK
;
A
#
# COMPACT_ATOMS: atom_id res chain seq x y z
N MET A 1 -9.47 -15.70 -9.00
CA MET A 1 -9.35 -14.38 -9.68
C MET A 1 -9.00 -14.54 -11.16
N GLY A 2 -9.79 -13.95 -12.06
CA GLY A 2 -9.48 -13.94 -13.48
C GLY A 2 -8.51 -12.83 -13.93
N VAL A 3 -7.79 -12.20 -13.01
CA VAL A 3 -6.88 -11.09 -13.35
C VAL A 3 -5.51 -11.65 -13.69
N SER A 4 -5.04 -11.42 -14.92
CA SER A 4 -3.68 -11.81 -15.30
C SER A 4 -2.64 -11.06 -14.47
N ALA A 5 -1.50 -11.70 -14.20
CA ALA A 5 -0.40 -11.08 -13.46
C ALA A 5 0.04 -9.73 -14.08
N GLY A 6 -0.02 -9.61 -15.42
CA GLY A 6 0.30 -8.37 -16.12
C GLY A 6 -0.69 -7.24 -15.82
N ALA A 7 -2.00 -7.53 -15.81
CA ALA A 7 -3.02 -6.56 -15.45
C ALA A 7 -2.92 -6.14 -13.97
N TRP A 8 -2.58 -7.08 -13.08
CA TRP A 8 -2.29 -6.79 -11.67
C TRP A 8 -1.11 -5.83 -11.52
N VAL A 9 0.04 -6.16 -12.12
CA VAL A 9 1.25 -5.32 -12.04
C VAL A 9 1.01 -3.94 -12.63
N GLY A 10 0.28 -3.84 -13.75
CA GLY A 10 -0.10 -2.56 -14.36
C GLY A 10 -0.98 -1.71 -13.45
N GLY A 11 -2.03 -2.30 -12.88
CA GLY A 11 -2.91 -1.64 -11.90
C GLY A 11 -2.16 -1.22 -10.63
N TRP A 12 -1.28 -2.11 -10.13
CA TRP A 12 -0.43 -1.80 -8.99
C TRP A 12 0.53 -0.63 -9.27
N ALA A 13 1.18 -0.62 -10.43
CA ALA A 13 2.08 0.47 -10.82
C ALA A 13 1.34 1.82 -10.94
N LEU A 14 0.15 1.83 -11.52
CA LEU A 14 -0.71 3.03 -11.59
C LEU A 14 -1.10 3.52 -10.18
N MET A 15 -1.52 2.61 -9.31
CA MET A 15 -1.86 2.92 -7.92
C MET A 15 -0.67 3.54 -7.17
N ILE A 16 0.51 2.92 -7.26
CA ILE A 16 1.73 3.43 -6.64
C ILE A 16 2.14 4.78 -7.25
N GLY A 17 2.01 4.93 -8.57
CA GLY A 17 2.25 6.20 -9.26
C GLY A 17 1.37 7.33 -8.71
N ALA A 18 0.08 7.08 -8.54
CA ALA A 18 -0.85 8.05 -8.00
C ALA A 18 -0.60 8.39 -6.53
N MET A 19 -0.38 7.37 -5.68
CA MET A 19 -0.26 7.54 -4.22
C MET A 19 1.14 7.98 -3.78
N MET A 20 2.19 7.46 -4.41
CA MET A 20 3.59 7.66 -4.01
C MET A 20 4.35 8.57 -4.98
N GLY A 21 3.81 8.81 -6.19
CA GLY A 21 4.43 9.66 -7.21
C GLY A 21 4.81 11.06 -6.70
N PRO A 22 3.91 11.80 -6.04
CA PRO A 22 4.26 13.12 -5.50
C PRO A 22 5.49 13.10 -4.58
N SER A 23 5.57 12.09 -3.71
CA SER A 23 6.71 11.93 -2.79
C SER A 23 7.99 11.51 -3.50
N ALA A 24 7.88 10.62 -4.50
CA ALA A 24 9.00 10.17 -5.30
C ALA A 24 9.57 11.30 -6.15
N VAL A 25 8.71 12.12 -6.77
CA VAL A 25 9.11 13.29 -7.56
C VAL A 25 9.84 14.31 -6.67
N TRP A 26 9.30 14.59 -5.49
CA TRP A 26 9.94 15.51 -4.56
C TRP A 26 11.33 15.01 -4.13
N PHE A 27 11.43 13.73 -3.77
CA PHE A 27 12.68 13.09 -3.38
C PHE A 27 13.72 13.10 -4.51
N THR A 28 13.32 12.73 -5.72
CA THR A 28 14.23 12.72 -6.88
C THR A 28 14.71 14.11 -7.23
N ARG A 29 13.86 15.14 -7.16
CA ARG A 29 14.26 16.54 -7.37
C ARG A 29 15.23 17.03 -6.30
N ALA A 30 15.08 16.62 -5.07
CA ALA A 30 15.97 17.01 -3.97
C ALA A 30 17.34 16.30 -4.03
N ALA A 31 17.40 15.09 -4.59
CA ALA A 31 18.58 14.21 -4.57
C ALA A 31 19.36 14.17 -5.88
N ALA A 32 18.73 14.47 -7.00
CA ALA A 32 19.33 14.32 -8.32
C ALA A 32 19.95 15.63 -8.79
N HIS A 33 21.20 15.53 -9.29
CA HIS A 33 21.90 16.65 -9.91
C HIS A 33 21.71 16.67 -11.43
N ASP A 34 21.35 15.53 -12.03
CA ASP A 34 21.15 15.35 -13.46
C ASP A 34 20.05 14.30 -13.74
N HIS A 35 19.65 14.21 -15.02
CA HIS A 35 18.61 13.26 -15.44
C HIS A 35 18.97 11.78 -15.20
N ARG A 36 20.26 11.43 -15.26
CA ARG A 36 20.73 10.05 -15.03
C ARG A 36 20.62 9.68 -13.55
N SER A 37 20.94 10.60 -12.67
CA SER A 37 20.78 10.45 -11.23
C SER A 37 19.29 10.34 -10.86
N ALA A 38 18.43 11.18 -11.45
CA ALA A 38 16.98 11.11 -11.26
C ALA A 38 16.42 9.77 -11.73
N ALA A 39 16.83 9.29 -12.89
CA ALA A 39 16.41 8.00 -13.42
C ALA A 39 16.87 6.83 -12.51
N ALA A 40 18.13 6.84 -12.05
CA ALA A 40 18.65 5.80 -11.17
C ALA A 40 17.86 5.72 -9.84
N LEU A 41 17.58 6.86 -9.22
CA LEU A 41 16.76 6.95 -8.01
C LEU A 41 15.33 6.48 -8.25
N GLY A 42 14.68 6.99 -9.31
CA GLY A 42 13.30 6.66 -9.64
C GLY A 42 13.11 5.20 -10.02
N LEU A 43 13.98 4.65 -10.86
CA LEU A 43 13.92 3.25 -11.28
C LEU A 43 14.16 2.29 -10.10
N THR A 44 15.09 2.63 -9.20
CA THR A 44 15.32 1.82 -7.98
C THR A 44 14.11 1.87 -7.07
N TYR A 45 13.53 3.04 -6.87
CA TYR A 45 12.31 3.24 -6.09
C TYR A 45 11.15 2.41 -6.65
N LEU A 46 10.89 2.52 -7.95
CA LEU A 46 9.84 1.75 -8.63
C LEU A 46 10.11 0.25 -8.61
N GLY A 47 11.38 -0.18 -8.76
CA GLY A 47 11.77 -1.59 -8.69
C GLY A 47 11.39 -2.22 -7.35
N VAL A 48 11.64 -1.53 -6.22
CA VAL A 48 11.20 -2.00 -4.89
C VAL A 48 9.68 -2.13 -4.83
N TRP A 49 8.93 -1.17 -5.36
CA TRP A 49 7.47 -1.21 -5.37
C TRP A 49 6.89 -2.30 -6.28
N VAL A 50 7.57 -2.63 -7.39
CA VAL A 50 7.20 -3.79 -8.24
C VAL A 50 7.35 -5.08 -7.45
N LEU A 51 8.46 -5.27 -6.72
CA LEU A 51 8.66 -6.44 -5.86
C LEU A 51 7.58 -6.55 -4.77
N VAL A 52 7.21 -5.43 -4.14
CA VAL A 52 6.10 -5.38 -3.17
C VAL A 52 4.77 -5.73 -3.87
N GLY A 53 4.55 -5.28 -5.11
CA GLY A 53 3.38 -5.62 -5.91
C GLY A 53 3.27 -7.11 -6.22
N LEU A 54 4.40 -7.75 -6.51
CA LEU A 54 4.44 -9.21 -6.72
C LEU A 54 4.15 -9.97 -5.42
N ALA A 55 4.68 -9.52 -4.29
CA ALA A 55 4.37 -10.10 -2.99
C ALA A 55 2.87 -9.92 -2.64
N ALA A 56 2.30 -8.74 -2.92
CA ALA A 56 0.88 -8.46 -2.75
C ALA A 56 0.00 -9.33 -3.66
N TYR A 57 0.46 -9.62 -4.89
CA TYR A 57 -0.22 -10.56 -5.78
C TYR A 57 -0.22 -11.98 -5.20
N GLY A 58 0.92 -12.45 -4.68
CA GLY A 58 0.99 -13.74 -3.99
C GLY A 58 0.07 -13.82 -2.78
N LEU A 59 -0.02 -12.72 -2.00
CA LEU A 59 -0.96 -12.62 -0.89
C LEU A 59 -2.42 -12.70 -1.37
N ALA A 60 -2.75 -12.03 -2.47
CA ALA A 60 -4.09 -12.08 -3.06
C ALA A 60 -4.47 -13.50 -3.50
N LEU A 61 -3.53 -14.22 -4.15
CA LEU A 61 -3.75 -15.63 -4.53
C LEU A 61 -3.96 -16.53 -3.29
N LEU A 62 -3.22 -16.28 -2.22
CA LEU A 62 -3.38 -17.02 -0.96
C LEU A 62 -4.77 -16.78 -0.35
N VAL A 63 -5.26 -15.54 -0.38
CA VAL A 63 -6.63 -15.20 0.09
C VAL A 63 -7.69 -15.89 -0.77
N ASP A 64 -7.50 -15.97 -2.11
CA ASP A 64 -8.43 -16.70 -2.98
C ASP A 64 -8.49 -18.19 -2.65
N VAL A 65 -7.31 -18.82 -2.46
CA VAL A 65 -7.22 -20.22 -2.06
C VAL A 65 -7.95 -20.45 -0.71
N LEU A 66 -7.80 -19.53 0.24
CA LEU A 66 -8.49 -19.60 1.52
C LEU A 66 -10.00 -19.48 1.35
N ASP A 67 -10.47 -18.55 0.52
CA ASP A 67 -11.91 -18.35 0.24
C ASP A 67 -12.53 -19.61 -0.41
N GLU A 68 -11.78 -20.30 -1.27
CA GLU A 68 -12.24 -21.55 -1.89
C GLU A 68 -12.32 -22.71 -0.90
N HIS A 69 -11.41 -22.81 0.08
CA HIS A 69 -11.33 -23.92 1.02
C HIS A 69 -12.20 -23.70 2.27
N ASP A 70 -12.24 -22.49 2.78
CA ASP A 70 -13.01 -22.11 3.97
C ASP A 70 -13.53 -20.67 3.87
N PRO A 71 -14.66 -20.48 3.17
CA PRO A 71 -15.28 -19.15 3.05
C PRO A 71 -15.65 -18.55 4.40
N GLY A 72 -15.87 -19.37 5.42
CA GLY A 72 -16.19 -18.92 6.78
C GLY A 72 -15.04 -18.27 7.52
N ALA A 73 -13.79 -18.57 7.13
CA ALA A 73 -12.59 -17.95 7.72
C ALA A 73 -12.32 -16.52 7.18
N LEU A 74 -12.80 -16.20 5.99
CA LEU A 74 -12.46 -14.94 5.31
C LEU A 74 -12.83 -13.68 6.12
N PRO A 75 -14.02 -13.57 6.76
CA PRO A 75 -14.35 -12.42 7.62
C PRO A 75 -13.37 -12.24 8.78
N TYR A 76 -12.94 -13.33 9.40
CA TYR A 76 -11.99 -13.27 10.52
C TYR A 76 -10.59 -12.85 10.07
N VAL A 77 -10.11 -13.38 8.93
CA VAL A 77 -8.82 -13.03 8.37
C VAL A 77 -8.81 -11.57 7.90
N SER A 78 -9.85 -11.12 7.24
CA SER A 78 -10.02 -9.72 6.81
C SER A 78 -10.13 -8.77 8.01
N GLY A 79 -10.93 -9.14 9.00
CA GLY A 79 -11.05 -8.38 10.24
C GLY A 79 -9.72 -8.29 11.00
N ALA A 80 -9.00 -9.40 11.13
CA ALA A 80 -7.67 -9.42 11.75
C ALA A 80 -6.66 -8.54 10.99
N ALA A 81 -6.64 -8.60 9.67
CA ALA A 81 -5.76 -7.76 8.84
C ALA A 81 -6.04 -6.27 9.06
N LEU A 82 -7.31 -5.87 9.13
CA LEU A 82 -7.70 -4.48 9.41
C LEU A 82 -7.32 -4.05 10.83
N VAL A 83 -7.53 -4.90 11.84
CA VAL A 83 -7.12 -4.64 13.22
C VAL A 83 -5.61 -4.48 13.32
N LEU A 84 -4.83 -5.36 12.70
CA LEU A 84 -3.36 -5.30 12.70
C LEU A 84 -2.86 -4.06 11.99
N ALA A 85 -3.44 -3.69 10.84
CA ALA A 85 -3.09 -2.46 10.13
C ALA A 85 -3.44 -1.22 10.97
N GLY A 86 -4.60 -1.21 11.62
CA GLY A 86 -5.01 -0.14 12.53
C GLY A 86 -4.08 -0.03 13.75
N ALA A 87 -3.76 -1.15 14.39
CA ALA A 87 -2.82 -1.19 15.52
C ALA A 87 -1.43 -0.68 15.10
N TYR A 88 -0.94 -1.06 13.91
CA TYR A 88 0.31 -0.54 13.37
C TYR A 88 0.31 0.98 13.23
N GLN A 89 -0.79 1.59 12.82
CA GLN A 89 -0.90 3.06 12.71
C GLN A 89 -0.69 3.78 14.05
N LEU A 90 -0.94 3.09 15.17
CA LEU A 90 -0.78 3.63 16.53
C LEU A 90 0.63 3.39 17.11
N THR A 91 1.52 2.75 16.37
CA THR A 91 2.86 2.40 16.86
C THR A 91 3.87 3.54 16.68
N PRO A 92 4.86 3.68 17.56
CA PRO A 92 5.98 4.60 17.38
C PRO A 92 6.86 4.22 16.17
N LEU A 93 6.77 2.98 15.69
CA LEU A 93 7.46 2.54 14.48
C LEU A 93 6.90 3.24 13.25
N LYS A 94 5.58 3.35 13.16
CA LYS A 94 4.90 4.11 12.10
C LYS A 94 5.35 5.56 12.08
N ASP A 95 5.40 6.22 13.25
CA ASP A 95 5.84 7.62 13.35
C ASP A 95 7.28 7.81 12.87
N ARG A 96 8.18 6.89 13.23
CA ARG A 96 9.57 6.90 12.77
C ARG A 96 9.66 6.71 11.25
N CYS A 97 8.89 5.78 10.69
CA CYS A 97 8.85 5.57 9.23
C CYS A 97 8.30 6.81 8.52
N LEU A 98 7.20 7.38 9.02
CA LEU A 98 6.55 8.54 8.45
C LEU A 98 7.46 9.77 8.46
N THR A 99 8.17 10.02 9.56
CA THR A 99 9.14 11.11 9.66
C THR A 99 10.26 10.98 8.63
N ARG A 100 10.78 9.75 8.42
CA ARG A 100 11.82 9.50 7.40
C ARG A 100 11.29 9.59 5.97
N CYS A 101 10.03 9.25 5.74
CA CYS A 101 9.39 9.45 4.45
C CYS A 101 9.16 10.94 4.14
N ARG A 102 8.85 11.75 5.14
CA ARG A 102 8.65 13.21 4.99
C ARG A 102 9.95 13.96 4.78
N LEU A 103 11.00 13.60 5.52
CA LEU A 103 12.29 14.28 5.53
C LEU A 103 13.43 13.29 5.25
N PRO A 104 13.71 12.96 3.97
CA PRO A 104 14.71 11.96 3.60
C PRO A 104 16.17 12.47 3.73
N LEU A 105 16.43 13.50 4.53
CA LEU A 105 17.75 14.13 4.67
C LEU A 105 18.85 13.13 5.02
N GLY A 106 18.57 12.20 5.95
CA GLY A 106 19.55 11.18 6.35
C GLY A 106 19.94 10.23 5.20
N VAL A 107 19.02 10.03 4.24
CA VAL A 107 19.29 9.23 3.04
C VAL A 107 20.12 10.02 2.04
N LEU A 108 19.88 11.33 1.94
CA LEU A 108 20.56 12.21 1.00
C LEU A 108 22.01 12.49 1.38
N LEU A 109 22.31 12.61 2.66
CA LEU A 109 23.68 12.91 3.15
C LEU A 109 24.72 11.82 2.83
N GLY A 110 24.28 10.58 2.59
CA GLY A 110 25.15 9.44 2.25
C GLY A 110 25.37 9.20 0.77
N VAL A 111 24.81 10.03 -0.12
CA VAL A 111 24.85 9.79 -1.57
C VAL A 111 26.23 10.15 -2.14
N ARG A 112 27.00 9.12 -2.55
CA ARG A 112 28.26 9.26 -3.27
C ARG A 112 28.28 8.28 -4.45
N GLY A 113 28.39 8.80 -5.67
CA GLY A 113 28.45 8.01 -6.90
C GLY A 113 27.17 7.21 -7.18
N ARG A 114 27.18 6.40 -8.25
CA ARG A 114 26.00 5.64 -8.72
C ARG A 114 25.47 4.64 -7.68
N LEU A 115 26.36 3.95 -6.98
CA LEU A 115 25.95 2.99 -5.95
C LEU A 115 25.26 3.69 -4.78
N GLY A 116 25.73 4.90 -4.41
CA GLY A 116 25.08 5.74 -3.40
C GLY A 116 23.65 6.13 -3.81
N LEU A 117 23.43 6.47 -5.08
CA LEU A 117 22.11 6.79 -5.61
C LEU A 117 21.15 5.58 -5.53
N VAL A 118 21.60 4.39 -5.96
CA VAL A 118 20.79 3.16 -5.88
C VAL A 118 20.44 2.84 -4.43
N ARG A 119 21.41 2.88 -3.51
CA ARG A 119 21.17 2.66 -2.07
C ARG A 119 20.21 3.68 -1.49
N ALA A 120 20.32 4.94 -1.87
CA ALA A 120 19.42 6.01 -1.43
C ALA A 120 17.99 5.78 -1.93
N GLY A 121 17.82 5.45 -3.22
CA GLY A 121 16.52 5.12 -3.80
C GLY A 121 15.86 3.91 -3.13
N ALA A 122 16.63 2.83 -2.89
CA ALA A 122 16.14 1.64 -2.21
C ALA A 122 15.79 1.94 -0.74
N ALA A 123 16.65 2.64 -0.01
CA ALA A 123 16.41 2.99 1.38
C ALA A 123 15.14 3.86 1.54
N TYR A 124 14.97 4.85 0.66
CA TYR A 124 13.76 5.68 0.66
C TYR A 124 12.50 4.87 0.34
N ALA A 125 12.57 3.98 -0.66
CA ALA A 125 11.47 3.08 -1.01
C ALA A 125 11.11 2.18 0.18
N LEU A 126 12.09 1.58 0.86
CA LEU A 126 11.86 0.72 2.02
C LEU A 126 11.19 1.46 3.18
N TRP A 127 11.56 2.71 3.46
CA TRP A 127 10.85 3.52 4.45
C TRP A 127 9.41 3.82 4.03
N CYS A 128 9.17 4.10 2.73
CA CYS A 128 7.82 4.28 2.20
C CYS A 128 7.01 2.98 2.31
N VAL A 129 7.60 1.83 1.96
CA VAL A 129 6.97 0.50 2.12
C VAL A 129 6.63 0.25 3.58
N ALA A 130 7.59 0.38 4.50
CA ALA A 130 7.34 0.20 5.93
C ALA A 130 6.21 1.09 6.45
N CYS A 131 6.11 2.32 5.93
CA CYS A 131 5.03 3.24 6.31
C CYS A 131 3.63 2.79 5.84
N CYS A 132 3.52 2.19 4.64
CA CYS A 132 2.24 1.95 3.95
C CYS A 132 1.88 0.46 3.80
N ALA A 133 2.85 -0.46 3.85
CA ALA A 133 2.62 -1.88 3.56
C ALA A 133 1.52 -2.53 4.42
N PRO A 134 1.40 -2.29 5.74
CA PRO A 134 0.32 -2.89 6.52
C PRO A 134 -1.07 -2.47 6.04
N LEU A 135 -1.23 -1.20 5.65
CA LEU A 135 -2.48 -0.70 5.12
C LEU A 135 -2.79 -1.29 3.74
N MET A 136 -1.77 -1.39 2.87
CA MET A 136 -1.91 -2.02 1.55
C MET A 136 -2.23 -3.51 1.66
N ALA A 137 -1.56 -4.24 2.57
CA ALA A 137 -1.83 -5.64 2.83
C ALA A 137 -3.27 -5.86 3.34
N ALA A 138 -3.74 -4.99 4.25
CA ALA A 138 -5.11 -5.04 4.73
C ALA A 138 -6.14 -4.82 3.60
N LEU A 139 -5.88 -3.89 2.65
CA LEU A 139 -6.74 -3.69 1.49
C LEU A 139 -6.80 -4.94 0.60
N VAL A 140 -5.65 -5.61 0.38
CA VAL A 140 -5.59 -6.86 -0.40
C VAL A 140 -6.38 -7.96 0.30
N VAL A 141 -6.10 -8.19 1.59
CA VAL A 141 -6.73 -9.27 2.37
C VAL A 141 -8.22 -9.04 2.54
N ALA A 142 -8.64 -7.80 2.78
CA ALA A 142 -10.06 -7.45 2.92
C ALA A 142 -10.80 -7.34 1.58
N GLY A 143 -10.14 -7.57 0.44
CA GLY A 143 -10.81 -7.47 -0.86
C GLY A 143 -11.19 -6.05 -1.29
N LEU A 144 -10.60 -5.04 -0.69
CA LEU A 144 -10.93 -3.63 -0.90
C LEU A 144 -10.06 -3.00 -1.98
N MET A 145 -9.79 -3.73 -3.09
CA MET A 145 -8.97 -3.25 -4.21
C MET A 145 -9.76 -2.45 -5.25
N GLY A 146 -11.02 -2.15 -4.98
CA GLY A 146 -11.84 -1.30 -5.84
C GLY A 146 -11.31 0.15 -5.93
N PRO A 147 -11.57 0.86 -7.06
CA PRO A 147 -10.99 2.19 -7.31
C PRO A 147 -11.34 3.21 -6.24
N TRP A 148 -12.52 3.12 -5.64
CA TRP A 148 -12.96 4.00 -4.56
C TRP A 148 -12.15 3.82 -3.27
N TRP A 149 -11.89 2.58 -2.88
CA TRP A 149 -11.09 2.27 -1.69
C TRP A 149 -9.65 2.68 -1.89
N VAL A 150 -9.09 2.40 -3.07
CA VAL A 150 -7.74 2.83 -3.44
C VAL A 150 -7.63 4.35 -3.44
N ALA A 151 -8.64 5.07 -3.97
CA ALA A 151 -8.66 6.53 -3.95
C ALA A 151 -8.76 7.09 -2.52
N LEU A 152 -9.63 6.50 -1.68
CA LEU A 152 -9.80 6.91 -0.28
C LEU A 152 -8.50 6.74 0.51
N VAL A 153 -7.89 5.55 0.41
CA VAL A 153 -6.64 5.26 1.10
C VAL A 153 -5.50 6.09 0.53
N GLY A 154 -5.49 6.31 -0.80
CA GLY A 154 -4.53 7.19 -1.45
C GLY A 154 -4.62 8.64 -0.93
N ALA A 155 -5.82 9.19 -0.88
CA ALA A 155 -6.07 10.51 -0.33
C ALA A 155 -5.61 10.59 1.13
N TYR A 156 -5.91 9.56 1.93
CA TYR A 156 -5.46 9.48 3.32
C TYR A 156 -3.93 9.47 3.42
N VAL A 157 -3.22 8.64 2.64
CA VAL A 157 -1.75 8.57 2.65
C VAL A 157 -1.12 9.91 2.26
N VAL A 158 -1.69 10.60 1.28
CA VAL A 158 -1.26 11.95 0.88
C VAL A 158 -1.50 12.94 2.01
N LEU A 159 -2.68 12.92 2.62
CA LEU A 159 -3.04 13.78 3.75
C LEU A 159 -2.12 13.56 4.96
N GLU A 160 -1.88 12.30 5.31
CA GLU A 160 -0.97 11.93 6.39
C GLU A 160 0.45 12.46 6.17
N ARG A 161 0.91 12.50 4.92
CA ARG A 161 2.24 13.05 4.58
C ARG A 161 2.26 14.58 4.57
N ALA A 162 1.16 15.21 4.15
CA ALA A 162 1.06 16.67 4.06
C ALA A 162 0.88 17.32 5.45
N ILE A 163 0.14 16.65 6.34
CA ILE A 163 -0.21 17.19 7.66
C ILE A 163 0.63 16.51 8.74
N SER A 164 1.47 17.28 9.43
CA SER A 164 2.29 16.80 10.56
C SER A 164 1.49 16.73 11.87
N SER A 165 0.29 16.15 11.85
CA SER A 165 -0.55 15.99 13.01
C SER A 165 -0.60 14.53 13.47
N VAL A 166 -0.38 14.30 14.76
CA VAL A 166 -0.52 12.96 15.39
C VAL A 166 -1.97 12.47 15.36
N ARG A 167 -2.94 13.38 15.22
CA ARG A 167 -4.37 13.04 15.22
C ARG A 167 -4.78 12.23 13.97
N VAL A 168 -4.14 12.48 12.82
CA VAL A 168 -4.51 11.81 11.56
C VAL A 168 -4.27 10.30 11.63
N PRO A 169 -3.06 9.79 11.94
CA PRO A 169 -2.84 8.35 12.09
C PRO A 169 -3.63 7.74 13.26
N LEU A 170 -3.85 8.50 14.34
CA LEU A 170 -4.65 8.03 15.48
C LEU A 170 -6.11 7.75 15.06
N LEU A 171 -6.75 8.69 14.40
CA LEU A 171 -8.15 8.56 13.97
C LEU A 171 -8.31 7.41 12.97
N LEU A 172 -7.41 7.29 11.99
CA LEU A 172 -7.46 6.17 11.07
C LEU A 172 -7.18 4.84 11.77
N GLY A 173 -6.14 4.77 12.59
CA GLY A 173 -5.81 3.56 13.32
C GLY A 173 -7.00 3.06 14.15
N ALA A 174 -7.64 3.96 14.90
CA ALA A 174 -8.83 3.63 15.67
C ALA A 174 -10.01 3.18 14.78
N SER A 175 -10.27 3.89 13.68
CA SER A 175 -11.37 3.51 12.76
C SER A 175 -11.12 2.15 12.07
N LEU A 176 -9.88 1.84 11.70
CA LEU A 176 -9.52 0.53 11.14
C LEU A 176 -9.68 -0.60 12.16
N VAL A 177 -9.31 -0.37 13.43
CA VAL A 177 -9.52 -1.36 14.50
C VAL A 177 -11.01 -1.63 14.70
N VAL A 178 -11.81 -0.57 14.81
CA VAL A 178 -13.28 -0.72 14.96
C VAL A 178 -13.87 -1.44 13.75
N LEU A 179 -13.50 -1.04 12.52
CA LEU A 179 -13.97 -1.69 11.31
C LEU A 179 -13.56 -3.15 11.25
N GLY A 180 -12.33 -3.48 11.61
CA GLY A 180 -11.85 -4.86 11.64
C GLY A 180 -12.60 -5.74 12.63
N VAL A 181 -12.90 -5.22 13.82
CA VAL A 181 -13.72 -5.92 14.80
C VAL A 181 -15.15 -6.12 14.28
N LEU A 182 -15.75 -5.11 13.67
CA LEU A 182 -17.08 -5.20 13.06
C LEU A 182 -17.13 -6.25 11.94
N VAL A 183 -16.14 -6.27 11.05
CA VAL A 183 -16.05 -7.27 9.97
C VAL A 183 -15.91 -8.68 10.52
N ALA A 184 -15.13 -8.87 11.58
CA ALA A 184 -14.95 -10.18 12.21
C ALA A 184 -16.20 -10.66 12.96
N THR A 185 -16.98 -9.74 13.57
CA THR A 185 -18.15 -10.10 14.39
C THR A 185 -19.46 -10.13 13.60
N VAL A 186 -19.54 -9.39 12.51
CA VAL A 186 -20.73 -9.30 11.65
C VAL A 186 -20.33 -9.73 10.22
N PRO A 187 -20.37 -11.03 9.92
CA PRO A 187 -19.93 -11.58 8.62
C PRO A 187 -20.65 -10.97 7.41
N ALA A 188 -21.86 -10.45 7.61
CA ALA A 188 -22.60 -9.73 6.55
C ALA A 188 -21.92 -8.45 6.07
N LEU A 189 -20.99 -7.87 6.85
CA LEU A 189 -20.19 -6.71 6.48
C LEU A 189 -18.88 -7.08 5.78
N ALA A 190 -18.53 -8.38 5.75
CA ALA A 190 -17.33 -8.82 5.07
C ALA A 190 -17.47 -8.54 3.56
N PRO A 191 -16.51 -7.85 2.94
CA PRO A 191 -16.51 -7.70 1.51
C PRO A 191 -16.38 -9.09 0.88
N THR A 192 -17.39 -9.48 0.10
CA THR A 192 -17.34 -10.76 -0.62
C THR A 192 -16.31 -10.66 -1.75
N ALA A 193 -15.55 -11.72 -2.01
CA ALA A 193 -14.56 -11.78 -3.09
C ALA A 193 -15.16 -11.41 -4.47
N ARG A 194 -16.48 -11.52 -4.63
CA ARG A 194 -17.25 -11.05 -5.80
C ARG A 194 -17.19 -9.54 -6.04
N SER A 195 -16.91 -8.73 -5.03
CA SER A 195 -16.79 -7.28 -5.21
C SER A 195 -15.48 -6.86 -5.90
N MET A 196 -14.50 -7.75 -6.03
CA MET A 196 -13.24 -7.49 -6.74
C MET A 196 -13.36 -7.65 -8.24
N THR A 197 -14.28 -8.47 -8.73
CA THR A 197 -14.59 -8.60 -10.13
C THR A 197 -15.79 -7.71 -10.41
N GLY A 198 -15.61 -6.62 -11.16
CA GLY A 198 -16.74 -5.86 -11.70
C GLY A 198 -17.76 -6.80 -12.40
N PRO A 199 -18.94 -6.33 -12.83
CA PRO A 199 -20.00 -7.18 -13.33
C PRO A 199 -19.44 -8.18 -14.34
N THR A 200 -19.59 -9.47 -14.01
CA THR A 200 -19.06 -10.55 -14.84
C THR A 200 -19.71 -10.45 -16.23
N ALA A 201 -18.93 -10.73 -17.26
CA ALA A 201 -19.38 -10.72 -18.66
C ALA A 201 -20.65 -11.58 -18.92
N VAL A 202 -21.09 -12.36 -17.94
CA VAL A 202 -22.32 -13.15 -17.95
C VAL A 202 -23.57 -12.29 -17.70
N GLU A 203 -23.45 -11.20 -16.91
CA GLU A 203 -24.59 -10.31 -16.62
C GLU A 203 -24.86 -9.30 -17.75
N MET A 204 -23.87 -9.03 -18.58
CA MET A 204 -24.03 -8.18 -19.78
C MET A 204 -24.63 -8.89 -21.00
N ARG A 205 -24.99 -10.18 -20.89
CA ARG A 205 -25.57 -10.99 -21.98
C ARG A 205 -27.04 -11.35 -21.77
N LYS A 206 -27.73 -10.73 -20.83
CA LYS A 206 -29.18 -10.71 -20.69
C LYS A 206 -29.67 -9.29 -20.99
#